data_2aac9f1fe3a5766f928bc266b609dd11
#
_entry.id   2aac9f1fe3a5766f928bc266b609dd11
#
_cell.length_a   1.000
_cell.length_b   1.000
_cell.length_c   1.000
_cell.angle_alpha   90.00
_cell.angle_beta   90.00
_cell.angle_gamma   90.00
#
_symmetry.space_group_name_H-M   'P 1'
#
loop_
_entity.id
_entity.type
_entity.pdbx_description
1 polymer ?
#
loop_
_entity_poly.entity_id
_entity_poly.type
_entity_poly.pdbx_seq_one_letter_code
_entity_poly.pdbx_strand_id
1 'polypeptide(L)'
;MEFNHVSVLLNETVDSVVTNPDGIYVDCTLGGAGHAHAVGERLSSQGMIIGLDQDEDALSVARQRLSDLKCQVLTIPTNFSNLKEALRNAGIYEVDGFIFDLGVSSYQLDTPERGFSYMNDGPLDMRMDKEAPLTAEEVVNEYDAEALLQIIRDYGEERWAKRIVEFIVNARQEKRITTTGELVRIIKNAIPAKARQDGPHPAKRTFQAIRIEVNRELAILHDSFVDAVSMLKPKGKIGVITFHSLEDRITKQTFKELSTACICPPELPMCVCNHKAVVKAKNKAIEPSAGEIEVNPRARSAKLRVAVKL
;
A
#
# COMPACT_ATOMS: atom_id res chain seq x y z
N MET A 1 -4.97 -22.12 11.29
CA MET A 1 -3.63 -21.92 10.67
C MET A 1 -2.93 -20.84 11.47
N GLU A 2 -1.77 -21.13 12.06
CA GLU A 2 -0.97 -20.09 12.71
C GLU A 2 -0.47 -19.12 11.62
N PHE A 3 -0.89 -17.86 11.71
CA PHE A 3 -0.40 -16.78 10.87
C PHE A 3 1.02 -16.41 11.31
N ASN A 4 2.01 -17.13 10.80
CA ASN A 4 3.44 -16.84 11.05
C ASN A 4 3.94 -15.77 10.06
N HIS A 5 3.17 -14.69 9.89
CA HIS A 5 3.56 -13.60 9.01
C HIS A 5 4.35 -12.55 9.80
N VAL A 6 5.63 -12.39 9.48
CA VAL A 6 6.48 -11.32 9.99
C VAL A 6 6.21 -10.05 9.17
N SER A 7 5.72 -9.00 9.83
CA SER A 7 5.52 -7.70 9.20
C SER A 7 6.86 -7.10 8.75
N VAL A 8 6.85 -6.49 7.56
CA VAL A 8 8.06 -5.94 6.94
C VAL A 8 8.50 -4.67 7.66
N LEU A 9 9.80 -4.51 7.93
CA LEU A 9 10.38 -3.35 8.61
C LEU A 9 9.66 -3.03 9.96
N LEU A 10 9.24 -4.09 10.69
CA LEU A 10 8.39 -3.94 11.87
C LEU A 10 9.03 -3.04 12.94
N ASN A 11 10.24 -3.39 13.36
CA ASN A 11 10.94 -2.66 14.41
C ASN A 11 11.29 -1.24 13.96
N GLU A 12 11.81 -1.10 12.75
CA GLU A 12 12.18 0.19 12.17
C GLU A 12 11.00 1.14 12.08
N THR A 13 9.80 0.61 11.77
CA THR A 13 8.57 1.40 11.69
C THR A 13 8.12 1.82 13.08
N VAL A 14 8.01 0.89 14.01
CA VAL A 14 7.56 1.17 15.37
C VAL A 14 8.53 2.15 16.07
N ASP A 15 9.85 1.91 15.99
CA ASP A 15 10.88 2.80 16.57
C ASP A 15 10.89 4.20 15.95
N SER A 16 10.55 4.27 14.66
CA SER A 16 10.49 5.56 13.98
C SER A 16 9.24 6.36 14.30
N VAL A 17 8.09 5.72 14.51
CA VAL A 17 6.78 6.38 14.62
C VAL A 17 6.37 6.58 16.08
N VAL A 18 6.54 5.57 16.95
CA VAL A 18 6.06 5.61 18.34
C VAL A 18 7.00 6.43 19.20
N THR A 19 6.49 7.51 19.78
CA THR A 19 7.28 8.43 20.62
C THR A 19 6.62 8.74 21.95
N ASN A 20 5.32 8.50 22.09
CA ASN A 20 4.53 8.76 23.28
C ASN A 20 3.73 7.49 23.65
N PRO A 21 4.03 6.85 24.78
CA PRO A 21 3.29 5.66 25.22
C PRO A 21 1.79 5.91 25.49
N ASP A 22 1.42 7.14 25.81
CA ASP A 22 0.04 7.56 26.06
C ASP A 22 -0.62 8.16 24.80
N GLY A 23 0.05 8.07 23.64
CA GLY A 23 -0.37 8.65 22.38
C GLY A 23 -1.44 7.86 21.65
N ILE A 24 -1.99 8.49 20.61
CA ILE A 24 -2.95 7.88 19.67
C ILE A 24 -2.21 7.60 18.36
N TYR A 25 -2.22 6.36 17.93
CA TYR A 25 -1.59 5.93 16.68
C TYR A 25 -2.61 5.28 15.75
N VAL A 26 -2.42 5.48 14.45
CA VAL A 26 -3.31 4.94 13.42
C VAL A 26 -2.52 4.08 12.45
N ASP A 27 -2.90 2.81 12.34
CA ASP A 27 -2.48 1.91 11.26
C ASP A 27 -3.52 1.98 10.15
N CYS A 28 -3.16 2.60 9.03
CA CYS A 28 -4.05 2.86 7.90
C CYS A 28 -4.24 1.64 6.98
N THR A 29 -3.48 0.57 7.22
CA THR A 29 -3.40 -0.65 6.41
C THR A 29 -3.31 -1.85 7.34
N LEU A 30 -4.33 -1.98 8.20
CA LEU A 30 -4.31 -2.87 9.37
C LEU A 30 -3.95 -4.32 9.02
N GLY A 31 -4.52 -4.87 7.93
CA GLY A 31 -4.27 -6.23 7.47
C GLY A 31 -4.34 -7.24 8.61
N GLY A 32 -3.30 -8.04 8.77
CA GLY A 32 -3.16 -8.99 9.88
C GLY A 32 -2.75 -8.35 11.23
N ALA A 33 -2.80 -7.03 11.35
CA ALA A 33 -2.49 -6.24 12.55
C ALA A 33 -1.08 -6.41 13.13
N GLY A 34 -0.08 -6.76 12.32
CA GLY A 34 1.28 -6.97 12.84
C GLY A 34 1.93 -5.68 13.34
N HIS A 35 1.87 -4.59 12.57
CA HIS A 35 2.37 -3.28 12.98
C HIS A 35 1.52 -2.72 14.12
N ALA A 36 0.19 -2.77 14.01
CA ALA A 36 -0.72 -2.29 15.05
C ALA A 36 -0.50 -2.98 16.40
N HIS A 37 -0.29 -4.31 16.41
CA HIS A 37 0.02 -5.06 17.63
C HIS A 37 1.34 -4.60 18.25
N ALA A 38 2.42 -4.51 17.45
CA ALA A 38 3.72 -4.09 17.95
C ALA A 38 3.74 -2.62 18.44
N VAL A 39 2.91 -1.74 17.85
CA VAL A 39 2.65 -0.40 18.41
C VAL A 39 1.93 -0.51 19.73
N GLY A 40 0.84 -1.29 19.80
CA GLY A 40 0.04 -1.45 21.01
C GLY A 40 0.81 -2.01 22.19
N GLU A 41 1.78 -2.91 21.97
CA GLU A 41 2.69 -3.42 23.02
C GLU A 41 3.56 -2.32 23.64
N ARG A 42 3.82 -1.22 22.91
CA ARG A 42 4.58 -0.07 23.39
C ARG A 42 3.73 1.00 24.07
N LEU A 43 2.41 0.90 23.95
CA LEU A 43 1.49 1.85 24.54
C LEU A 43 1.13 1.46 25.97
N SER A 44 0.86 2.49 26.79
CA SER A 44 0.26 2.31 28.10
C SER A 44 -1.25 2.06 28.00
N SER A 45 -1.91 1.82 29.12
CA SER A 45 -3.37 1.73 29.18
C SER A 45 -4.11 3.04 28.85
N GLN A 46 -3.39 4.15 28.78
CA GLN A 46 -3.93 5.46 28.35
C GLN A 46 -3.77 5.70 26.85
N GLY A 47 -2.86 4.96 26.21
CA GLY A 47 -2.64 5.05 24.77
C GLY A 47 -3.72 4.36 23.97
N MET A 48 -3.79 4.68 22.67
CA MET A 48 -4.78 4.10 21.75
C MET A 48 -4.14 3.71 20.42
N ILE A 49 -4.48 2.52 19.94
CA ILE A 49 -4.20 2.10 18.56
C ILE A 49 -5.51 2.03 17.77
N ILE A 50 -5.54 2.68 16.62
CA ILE A 50 -6.66 2.67 15.69
C ILE A 50 -6.22 1.96 14.43
N GLY A 51 -6.98 0.98 13.96
CA GLY A 51 -6.72 0.25 12.72
C GLY A 51 -7.79 0.53 11.68
N LEU A 52 -7.35 0.90 10.47
CA LEU A 52 -8.23 1.06 9.30
C LEU A 52 -7.96 -0.05 8.31
N ASP A 53 -9.01 -0.68 7.82
CA ASP A 53 -8.93 -1.59 6.66
C ASP A 53 -10.27 -1.62 5.93
N GLN A 54 -10.24 -1.80 4.63
CA GLN A 54 -11.43 -1.99 3.80
C GLN A 54 -11.85 -3.46 3.67
N ASP A 55 -10.99 -4.40 4.10
CA ASP A 55 -11.22 -5.83 4.03
C ASP A 55 -11.76 -6.33 5.39
N GLU A 56 -13.05 -6.70 5.46
CA GLU A 56 -13.68 -7.16 6.71
C GLU A 56 -13.05 -8.48 7.22
N ASP A 57 -12.51 -9.32 6.34
CA ASP A 57 -11.78 -10.52 6.77
C ASP A 57 -10.52 -10.12 7.55
N ALA A 58 -9.79 -9.10 7.09
CA ALA A 58 -8.64 -8.56 7.78
C ALA A 58 -9.02 -7.97 9.14
N LEU A 59 -10.09 -7.17 9.20
CA LEU A 59 -10.59 -6.57 10.45
C LEU A 59 -10.99 -7.64 11.50
N SER A 60 -11.60 -8.73 11.05
CA SER A 60 -11.98 -9.83 11.95
C SER A 60 -10.76 -10.47 12.61
N VAL A 61 -9.72 -10.78 11.82
CA VAL A 61 -8.45 -11.34 12.31
C VAL A 61 -7.73 -10.34 13.23
N ALA A 62 -7.71 -9.07 12.83
CA ALA A 62 -7.07 -8.00 13.59
C ALA A 62 -7.70 -7.82 14.98
N ARG A 63 -9.03 -7.80 15.10
CA ARG A 63 -9.73 -7.69 16.38
C ARG A 63 -9.33 -8.81 17.35
N GLN A 64 -9.20 -10.04 16.85
CA GLN A 64 -8.75 -11.16 17.67
C GLN A 64 -7.29 -10.97 18.11
N ARG A 65 -6.40 -10.58 17.19
CA ARG A 65 -4.97 -10.41 17.47
C ARG A 65 -4.67 -9.25 18.43
N LEU A 66 -5.49 -8.20 18.39
CA LEU A 66 -5.31 -7.03 19.25
C LEU A 66 -6.00 -7.13 20.60
N SER A 67 -6.72 -8.22 20.88
CA SER A 67 -7.54 -8.39 22.10
C SER A 67 -6.74 -8.53 23.39
N ASP A 68 -5.47 -8.87 23.33
CA ASP A 68 -4.56 -9.03 24.48
C ASP A 68 -3.83 -7.74 24.88
N LEU A 69 -3.97 -6.67 24.09
CA LEU A 69 -3.31 -5.40 24.35
C LEU A 69 -3.92 -4.68 25.56
N LYS A 70 -3.04 -3.96 26.28
CA LYS A 70 -3.45 -3.15 27.46
C LYS A 70 -4.00 -1.77 27.07
N CYS A 71 -3.59 -1.25 25.91
CA CYS A 71 -4.04 0.04 25.39
C CYS A 71 -5.47 -0.06 24.82
N GLN A 72 -6.07 1.08 24.53
CA GLN A 72 -7.34 1.14 23.84
C GLN A 72 -7.19 0.71 22.38
N VAL A 73 -8.13 -0.08 21.86
CA VAL A 73 -8.13 -0.56 20.46
C VAL A 73 -9.43 -0.14 19.79
N LEU A 74 -9.33 0.47 18.62
CA LEU A 74 -10.46 0.80 17.76
C LEU A 74 -10.17 0.31 16.33
N THR A 75 -11.11 -0.43 15.72
CA THR A 75 -11.02 -0.82 14.30
C THR A 75 -12.15 -0.19 13.51
N ILE A 76 -11.85 0.40 12.37
CA ILE A 76 -12.83 1.11 11.53
C ILE A 76 -12.80 0.50 10.12
N PRO A 77 -13.93 -0.05 9.63
CA PRO A 77 -14.05 -0.57 8.27
C PRO A 77 -14.09 0.58 7.27
N THR A 78 -12.94 0.95 6.73
CA THR A 78 -12.83 2.02 5.75
C THR A 78 -11.53 1.93 4.96
N ASN A 79 -11.56 2.46 3.73
CA ASN A 79 -10.33 2.74 2.99
C ASN A 79 -9.64 3.97 3.58
N PHE A 80 -8.32 3.95 3.66
CA PHE A 80 -7.54 5.08 4.19
C PHE A 80 -7.68 6.38 3.39
N SER A 81 -8.25 6.35 2.19
CA SER A 81 -8.66 7.58 1.47
C SER A 81 -9.69 8.41 2.23
N ASN A 82 -10.43 7.77 3.15
CA ASN A 82 -11.43 8.42 3.98
C ASN A 82 -10.97 8.59 5.44
N LEU A 83 -9.66 8.42 5.72
CA LEU A 83 -9.12 8.39 7.10
C LEU A 83 -9.54 9.58 7.95
N LYS A 84 -9.53 10.77 7.38
CA LYS A 84 -9.83 12.01 8.10
C LYS A 84 -11.28 12.11 8.54
N GLU A 85 -12.19 11.72 7.67
CA GLU A 85 -13.61 11.68 7.98
C GLU A 85 -13.90 10.56 9.00
N ALA A 86 -13.35 9.37 8.79
CA ALA A 86 -13.52 8.22 9.67
C ALA A 86 -13.04 8.51 11.11
N LEU A 87 -11.86 9.12 11.26
CA LEU A 87 -11.32 9.49 12.56
C LEU A 87 -12.17 10.58 13.23
N ARG A 88 -12.61 11.61 12.49
CA ARG A 88 -13.49 12.66 13.03
C ARG A 88 -14.82 12.12 13.51
N ASN A 89 -15.43 11.20 12.77
CA ASN A 89 -16.67 10.54 13.16
C ASN A 89 -16.50 9.68 14.44
N ALA A 90 -15.28 9.20 14.69
CA ALA A 90 -14.91 8.52 15.93
C ALA A 90 -14.50 9.50 17.07
N GLY A 91 -14.60 10.82 16.85
CA GLY A 91 -14.24 11.85 17.83
C GLY A 91 -12.74 12.11 17.94
N ILE A 92 -11.93 11.64 16.99
CA ILE A 92 -10.48 11.80 16.94
C ILE A 92 -10.12 12.92 15.97
N TYR A 93 -9.51 13.98 16.47
CA TYR A 93 -9.17 15.17 15.68
C TYR A 93 -7.67 15.34 15.47
N GLU A 94 -6.85 14.80 16.38
CA GLU A 94 -5.39 14.82 16.30
C GLU A 94 -4.81 13.53 16.85
N VAL A 95 -3.69 13.06 16.23
CA VAL A 95 -3.00 11.82 16.59
C VAL A 95 -1.49 12.02 16.70
N ASP A 96 -0.81 11.12 17.39
CA ASP A 96 0.64 11.15 17.59
C ASP A 96 1.39 10.48 16.42
N GLY A 97 0.75 9.56 15.68
CA GLY A 97 1.40 8.94 14.53
C GLY A 97 0.48 8.17 13.59
N PHE A 98 0.94 8.06 12.34
CA PHE A 98 0.33 7.25 11.29
C PHE A 98 1.32 6.23 10.75
N ILE A 99 0.83 5.04 10.44
CA ILE A 99 1.53 3.98 9.71
C ILE A 99 0.73 3.61 8.47
N PHE A 100 1.44 3.50 7.34
CA PHE A 100 0.92 2.95 6.09
C PHE A 100 1.86 1.82 5.65
N ASP A 101 1.38 0.58 5.61
CA ASP A 101 2.06 -0.58 5.03
C ASP A 101 1.37 -0.90 3.70
N LEU A 102 1.85 -0.26 2.62
CA LEU A 102 1.15 -0.25 1.33
C LEU A 102 1.19 -1.61 0.64
N GLY A 103 0.27 -1.81 -0.28
CA GLY A 103 0.15 -3.02 -1.09
C GLY A 103 -0.85 -4.02 -0.54
N VAL A 104 -0.62 -5.30 -0.80
CA VAL A 104 -1.54 -6.40 -0.44
C VAL A 104 -1.11 -7.11 0.84
N SER A 105 -2.07 -7.53 1.63
CA SER A 105 -1.81 -8.37 2.79
C SER A 105 -1.36 -9.77 2.36
N SER A 106 -0.59 -10.43 3.23
CA SER A 106 -0.22 -11.83 2.97
C SER A 106 -1.42 -12.75 2.89
N TYR A 107 -2.48 -12.47 3.66
CA TYR A 107 -3.72 -13.22 3.58
C TYR A 107 -4.32 -13.14 2.16
N GLN A 108 -4.37 -11.96 1.56
CA GLN A 108 -4.86 -11.79 0.18
C GLN A 108 -4.02 -12.54 -0.84
N LEU A 109 -2.68 -12.55 -0.69
CA LEU A 109 -1.77 -13.28 -1.59
C LEU A 109 -1.85 -14.81 -1.41
N ASP A 110 -2.05 -15.27 -0.19
CA ASP A 110 -2.02 -16.69 0.17
C ASP A 110 -3.41 -17.36 0.06
N THR A 111 -4.46 -16.58 -0.25
CA THR A 111 -5.84 -17.05 -0.47
C THR A 111 -6.13 -17.06 -1.97
N PRO A 112 -6.09 -18.23 -2.66
CA PRO A 112 -6.26 -18.32 -4.13
C PRO A 112 -7.58 -17.72 -4.62
N GLU A 113 -8.64 -17.84 -3.83
CA GLU A 113 -9.99 -17.35 -4.11
C GLU A 113 -10.09 -15.82 -4.23
N ARG A 114 -9.09 -15.09 -3.71
CA ARG A 114 -9.00 -13.63 -3.82
C ARG A 114 -8.37 -13.16 -5.14
N GLY A 115 -7.71 -14.04 -5.89
CA GLY A 115 -7.16 -13.76 -7.22
C GLY A 115 -5.93 -12.86 -7.28
N PHE A 116 -5.27 -12.55 -6.17
CA PHE A 116 -4.06 -11.70 -6.15
C PHE A 116 -2.79 -12.41 -6.61
N SER A 117 -2.75 -13.74 -6.46
CA SER A 117 -1.55 -14.51 -6.73
C SER A 117 -1.45 -14.97 -8.18
N TYR A 118 -0.27 -14.78 -8.77
CA TYR A 118 0.09 -15.40 -10.07
C TYR A 118 0.73 -16.77 -9.91
N MET A 119 0.89 -17.27 -8.69
CA MET A 119 1.48 -18.57 -8.37
C MET A 119 0.41 -19.66 -8.22
N ASN A 120 -0.77 -19.30 -7.74
CA ASN A 120 -1.90 -20.18 -7.53
C ASN A 120 -3.03 -19.80 -8.49
N ASP A 121 -3.75 -20.80 -9.00
CA ASP A 121 -4.93 -20.54 -9.84
C ASP A 121 -6.15 -20.24 -8.97
N GLY A 122 -6.91 -19.24 -9.36
CA GLY A 122 -8.12 -18.80 -8.68
C GLY A 122 -8.92 -17.83 -9.56
N PRO A 123 -10.09 -17.37 -9.10
CA PRO A 123 -10.89 -16.36 -9.81
C PRO A 123 -10.06 -15.09 -10.08
N LEU A 124 -10.27 -14.45 -11.22
CA LEU A 124 -9.59 -13.22 -11.59
C LEU A 124 -10.30 -12.00 -10.94
N ASP A 125 -10.22 -11.89 -9.61
CA ASP A 125 -10.94 -10.89 -8.82
C ASP A 125 -10.05 -9.69 -8.44
N MET A 126 -9.06 -9.85 -7.59
CA MET A 126 -8.10 -8.86 -7.08
C MET A 126 -8.71 -7.68 -6.31
N ARG A 127 -9.97 -7.70 -5.92
CA ARG A 127 -10.57 -6.64 -5.09
C ARG A 127 -10.11 -6.77 -3.64
N MET A 128 -9.65 -5.69 -3.04
CA MET A 128 -9.39 -5.60 -1.60
C MET A 128 -10.72 -5.48 -0.84
N ASP A 129 -11.59 -4.58 -1.29
CA ASP A 129 -12.99 -4.50 -0.87
C ASP A 129 -13.84 -5.39 -1.78
N LYS A 130 -14.44 -6.45 -1.23
CA LYS A 130 -15.27 -7.42 -1.97
C LYS A 130 -16.55 -6.81 -2.56
N GLU A 131 -17.00 -5.69 -2.01
CA GLU A 131 -18.19 -4.97 -2.48
C GLU A 131 -17.87 -3.96 -3.59
N ALA A 132 -16.59 -3.70 -3.88
CA ALA A 132 -16.19 -2.82 -4.97
C ALA A 132 -16.68 -3.38 -6.33
N PRO A 133 -17.15 -2.53 -7.25
CA PRO A 133 -17.77 -2.99 -8.48
C PRO A 133 -16.79 -3.55 -9.51
N LEU A 134 -15.52 -3.08 -9.52
CA LEU A 134 -14.53 -3.41 -10.55
C LEU A 134 -13.68 -4.60 -10.13
N THR A 135 -13.68 -5.67 -10.92
CA THR A 135 -12.83 -6.85 -10.76
C THR A 135 -11.68 -6.87 -11.76
N ALA A 136 -10.66 -7.66 -11.50
CA ALA A 136 -9.58 -7.90 -12.47
C ALA A 136 -10.10 -8.60 -13.74
N GLU A 137 -11.13 -9.42 -13.62
CA GLU A 137 -11.80 -10.05 -14.75
C GLU A 137 -12.40 -8.99 -15.69
N GLU A 138 -13.10 -7.99 -15.16
CA GLU A 138 -13.67 -6.90 -15.97
C GLU A 138 -12.58 -6.05 -16.62
N VAL A 139 -11.52 -5.70 -15.89
CA VAL A 139 -10.38 -4.97 -16.46
C VAL A 139 -9.79 -5.72 -17.65
N VAL A 140 -9.54 -7.02 -17.51
CA VAL A 140 -8.91 -7.84 -18.57
C VAL A 140 -9.83 -8.03 -19.76
N ASN A 141 -11.13 -8.24 -19.54
CA ASN A 141 -12.06 -8.60 -20.62
C ASN A 141 -12.77 -7.40 -21.26
N GLU A 142 -12.97 -6.29 -20.54
CA GLU A 142 -13.85 -5.22 -20.98
C GLU A 142 -13.12 -3.92 -21.32
N TYR A 143 -11.94 -3.67 -20.74
CA TYR A 143 -11.15 -2.50 -21.15
C TYR A 143 -10.72 -2.61 -22.60
N ASP A 144 -10.72 -1.49 -23.33
CA ASP A 144 -10.15 -1.45 -24.67
C ASP A 144 -8.62 -1.67 -24.64
N ALA A 145 -8.05 -1.93 -25.81
CA ALA A 145 -6.63 -2.24 -25.95
C ALA A 145 -5.72 -1.06 -25.50
N GLU A 146 -6.16 0.18 -25.69
CA GLU A 146 -5.41 1.36 -25.33
C GLU A 146 -5.38 1.56 -23.82
N ALA A 147 -6.51 1.42 -23.14
CA ALA A 147 -6.61 1.48 -21.68
C ALA A 147 -5.79 0.36 -21.03
N LEU A 148 -5.89 -0.90 -21.51
CA LEU A 148 -5.04 -1.99 -21.05
C LEU A 148 -3.56 -1.70 -21.24
N LEU A 149 -3.17 -1.16 -22.38
CA LEU A 149 -1.78 -0.81 -22.66
C LEU A 149 -1.28 0.26 -21.69
N GLN A 150 -2.11 1.27 -21.43
CA GLN A 150 -1.76 2.35 -20.51
C GLN A 150 -1.51 1.80 -19.10
N ILE A 151 -2.43 1.02 -18.53
CA ILE A 151 -2.26 0.51 -17.18
C ILE A 151 -1.08 -0.47 -17.07
N ILE A 152 -0.89 -1.39 -18.00
CA ILE A 152 0.21 -2.37 -17.96
C ILE A 152 1.56 -1.69 -18.13
N ARG A 153 1.65 -0.64 -18.94
CA ARG A 153 2.86 0.15 -19.12
C ARG A 153 3.13 1.05 -17.91
N ASP A 154 2.13 1.80 -17.44
CA ASP A 154 2.31 2.89 -16.49
C ASP A 154 2.31 2.36 -15.05
N TYR A 155 1.47 1.38 -14.69
CA TYR A 155 1.42 0.77 -13.35
C TYR A 155 2.28 -0.48 -13.22
N GLY A 156 2.50 -1.21 -14.32
CA GLY A 156 3.38 -2.37 -14.32
C GLY A 156 4.84 -2.04 -14.62
N GLU A 157 5.13 -0.87 -15.21
CA GLU A 157 6.45 -0.55 -15.79
C GLU A 157 6.93 -1.71 -16.70
N GLU A 158 5.97 -2.36 -17.44
CA GLU A 158 6.20 -3.59 -18.19
C GLU A 158 6.62 -3.28 -19.64
N ARG A 159 7.84 -3.66 -19.99
CA ARG A 159 8.39 -3.40 -21.33
C ARG A 159 7.69 -4.18 -22.45
N TRP A 160 7.06 -5.30 -22.12
CA TRP A 160 6.32 -6.14 -23.05
C TRP A 160 4.82 -5.79 -23.11
N ALA A 161 4.40 -4.68 -22.50
CA ALA A 161 3.00 -4.29 -22.35
C ALA A 161 2.21 -4.39 -23.67
N LYS A 162 2.72 -3.83 -24.77
CA LYS A 162 2.04 -3.88 -26.09
C LYS A 162 1.74 -5.31 -26.54
N ARG A 163 2.72 -6.21 -26.42
CA ARG A 163 2.56 -7.59 -26.85
C ARG A 163 1.66 -8.40 -25.90
N ILE A 164 1.74 -8.11 -24.60
CA ILE A 164 0.84 -8.73 -23.61
C ILE A 164 -0.61 -8.35 -23.91
N VAL A 165 -0.87 -7.06 -24.17
CA VAL A 165 -2.22 -6.59 -24.52
C VAL A 165 -2.74 -7.23 -25.79
N GLU A 166 -1.93 -7.33 -26.85
CA GLU A 166 -2.29 -8.04 -28.09
C GLU A 166 -2.73 -9.48 -27.81
N PHE A 167 -1.98 -10.20 -26.97
CA PHE A 167 -2.30 -11.58 -26.60
C PHE A 167 -3.57 -11.68 -25.73
N ILE A 168 -3.78 -10.75 -24.81
CA ILE A 168 -5.02 -10.68 -24.00
C ILE A 168 -6.22 -10.43 -24.90
N VAL A 169 -6.16 -9.42 -25.77
CA VAL A 169 -7.26 -9.04 -26.67
C VAL A 169 -7.63 -10.19 -27.62
N ASN A 170 -6.64 -10.88 -28.17
CA ASN A 170 -6.90 -12.04 -29.01
C ASN A 170 -7.54 -13.22 -28.21
N ALA A 171 -7.00 -13.52 -27.03
CA ALA A 171 -7.51 -14.63 -26.22
C ALA A 171 -8.96 -14.41 -25.77
N ARG A 172 -9.31 -13.18 -25.33
CA ARG A 172 -10.68 -12.89 -24.87
C ARG A 172 -11.73 -12.89 -25.98
N GLN A 173 -11.31 -12.75 -27.26
CA GLN A 173 -12.22 -12.92 -28.41
C GLN A 173 -12.67 -14.37 -28.58
N GLU A 174 -11.85 -15.35 -28.19
CA GLU A 174 -12.18 -16.77 -28.27
C GLU A 174 -12.95 -17.22 -27.03
N LYS A 175 -12.49 -16.82 -25.84
CA LYS A 175 -13.08 -17.19 -24.56
C LYS A 175 -12.77 -16.12 -23.50
N ARG A 176 -13.77 -15.74 -22.70
CA ARG A 176 -13.60 -14.85 -21.53
C ARG A 176 -12.53 -15.42 -20.60
N ILE A 177 -11.61 -14.59 -20.18
CA ILE A 177 -10.51 -14.92 -19.26
C ILE A 177 -11.04 -14.77 -17.84
N THR A 178 -11.16 -15.86 -17.09
CA THR A 178 -11.85 -15.88 -15.79
C THR A 178 -10.96 -16.26 -14.63
N THR A 179 -9.75 -16.82 -14.91
CA THR A 179 -8.85 -17.25 -13.83
C THR A 179 -7.46 -16.63 -13.95
N THR A 180 -6.78 -16.57 -12.81
CA THR A 180 -5.39 -16.07 -12.73
C THR A 180 -4.45 -16.97 -13.54
N GLY A 181 -4.66 -18.29 -13.55
CA GLY A 181 -3.86 -19.23 -14.32
C GLY A 181 -4.01 -19.06 -15.84
N GLU A 182 -5.24 -18.74 -16.33
CA GLU A 182 -5.46 -18.40 -17.75
C GLU A 182 -4.66 -17.14 -18.12
N LEU A 183 -4.76 -16.08 -17.32
CA LEU A 183 -4.02 -14.83 -17.54
C LEU A 183 -2.50 -15.05 -17.50
N VAL A 184 -1.98 -15.82 -16.55
CA VAL A 184 -0.55 -16.18 -16.46
C VAL A 184 -0.06 -16.89 -17.72
N ARG A 185 -0.84 -17.83 -18.28
CA ARG A 185 -0.49 -18.53 -19.52
C ARG A 185 -0.41 -17.57 -20.71
N ILE A 186 -1.37 -16.65 -20.82
CA ILE A 186 -1.41 -15.64 -21.88
C ILE A 186 -0.16 -14.74 -21.79
N ILE A 187 0.16 -14.23 -20.60
CA ILE A 187 1.33 -13.38 -20.37
C ILE A 187 2.63 -14.14 -20.71
N LYS A 188 2.76 -15.39 -20.25
CA LYS A 188 3.92 -16.24 -20.58
C LYS A 188 4.09 -16.43 -22.08
N ASN A 189 3.02 -16.63 -22.82
CA ASN A 189 3.05 -16.81 -24.28
C ASN A 189 3.42 -15.50 -25.00
N ALA A 190 3.02 -14.36 -24.45
CA ALA A 190 3.36 -13.05 -25.00
C ALA A 190 4.84 -12.69 -24.84
N ILE A 191 5.49 -13.08 -23.74
CA ILE A 191 6.89 -12.75 -23.45
C ILE A 191 7.82 -13.80 -24.06
N PRO A 192 8.84 -13.43 -24.87
CA PRO A 192 9.77 -14.38 -25.47
C PRO A 192 10.46 -15.26 -24.41
N ALA A 193 10.66 -16.55 -24.73
CA ALA A 193 11.23 -17.53 -23.79
C ALA A 193 12.58 -17.07 -23.19
N LYS A 194 13.46 -16.51 -24.01
CA LYS A 194 14.76 -15.98 -23.56
C LYS A 194 14.62 -14.85 -22.55
N ALA A 195 13.58 -14.01 -22.66
CA ALA A 195 13.34 -12.88 -21.74
C ALA A 195 12.70 -13.31 -20.41
N ARG A 196 12.29 -14.59 -20.29
CA ARG A 196 11.68 -15.16 -19.08
C ARG A 196 12.67 -15.98 -18.23
N GLN A 197 13.90 -16.21 -18.71
CA GLN A 197 14.89 -17.05 -18.02
C GLN A 197 15.50 -16.36 -16.84
N ASP A 198 15.73 -15.04 -16.94
CA ASP A 198 16.35 -14.24 -15.89
C ASP A 198 15.39 -13.22 -15.34
N GLY A 199 15.26 -13.14 -14.01
CA GLY A 199 14.47 -12.10 -13.35
C GLY A 199 13.22 -12.58 -12.61
N PRO A 200 12.32 -11.67 -12.25
CA PRO A 200 11.10 -12.00 -11.54
C PRO A 200 10.10 -12.76 -12.44
N HIS A 201 9.12 -13.39 -11.82
CA HIS A 201 8.06 -14.12 -12.55
C HIS A 201 7.42 -13.21 -13.63
N PRO A 202 7.24 -13.70 -14.89
CA PRO A 202 6.80 -12.88 -16.01
C PRO A 202 5.46 -12.17 -15.80
N ALA A 203 4.55 -12.75 -15.03
CA ALA A 203 3.26 -12.13 -14.74
C ALA A 203 3.30 -11.08 -13.64
N LYS A 204 4.39 -10.95 -12.85
CA LYS A 204 4.45 -10.08 -11.67
C LYS A 204 4.02 -8.64 -11.98
N ARG A 205 4.56 -8.04 -13.04
CA ARG A 205 4.31 -6.64 -13.40
C ARG A 205 2.89 -6.41 -13.92
N THR A 206 2.38 -7.33 -14.73
CA THR A 206 1.01 -7.24 -15.25
C THR A 206 -0.01 -7.41 -14.12
N PHE A 207 0.20 -8.36 -13.20
CA PHE A 207 -0.65 -8.53 -12.03
C PHE A 207 -0.63 -7.30 -11.12
N GLN A 208 0.54 -6.72 -10.88
CA GLN A 208 0.67 -5.44 -10.16
C GLN A 208 -0.15 -4.33 -10.84
N ALA A 209 -0.05 -4.21 -12.16
CA ALA A 209 -0.76 -3.17 -12.91
C ALA A 209 -2.28 -3.30 -12.79
N ILE A 210 -2.81 -4.50 -12.98
CA ILE A 210 -4.24 -4.77 -12.88
C ILE A 210 -4.73 -4.54 -11.44
N ARG A 211 -3.97 -5.00 -10.43
CA ARG A 211 -4.29 -4.79 -9.01
C ARG A 211 -4.38 -3.31 -8.65
N ILE A 212 -3.40 -2.53 -9.09
CA ILE A 212 -3.38 -1.07 -8.87
C ILE A 212 -4.61 -0.41 -9.49
N GLU A 213 -5.01 -0.83 -10.68
CA GLU A 213 -6.21 -0.31 -11.35
C GLU A 213 -7.48 -0.66 -10.59
N VAL A 214 -7.68 -1.95 -10.29
CA VAL A 214 -8.87 -2.45 -9.58
C VAL A 214 -9.08 -1.74 -8.24
N ASN A 215 -8.00 -1.52 -7.48
CA ASN A 215 -8.07 -0.97 -6.13
C ASN A 215 -7.75 0.54 -6.07
N ARG A 216 -7.47 1.19 -7.21
CA ARG A 216 -7.10 2.61 -7.30
C ARG A 216 -5.94 2.99 -6.38
N GLU A 217 -5.01 2.06 -6.15
CA GLU A 217 -3.99 2.14 -5.09
C GLU A 217 -3.16 3.42 -5.14
N LEU A 218 -2.73 3.85 -6.33
CA LEU A 218 -1.87 5.03 -6.47
C LEU A 218 -2.64 6.35 -6.42
N ALA A 219 -3.87 6.35 -6.93
CA ALA A 219 -4.66 7.58 -7.07
C ALA A 219 -5.00 8.24 -5.73
N ILE A 220 -5.09 7.44 -4.68
CA ILE A 220 -5.49 7.90 -3.34
C ILE A 220 -4.32 8.29 -2.43
N LEU A 221 -3.06 7.94 -2.79
CA LEU A 221 -1.92 8.06 -1.86
C LEU A 221 -1.60 9.51 -1.48
N HIS A 222 -1.49 10.41 -2.48
CA HIS A 222 -1.12 11.80 -2.23
C HIS A 222 -2.05 12.45 -1.21
N ASP A 223 -3.34 12.42 -1.49
CA ASP A 223 -4.35 13.10 -0.66
C ASP A 223 -4.47 12.44 0.72
N SER A 224 -4.36 11.12 0.79
CA SER A 224 -4.35 10.41 2.07
C SER A 224 -3.15 10.80 2.95
N PHE A 225 -1.96 10.99 2.38
CA PHE A 225 -0.79 11.44 3.13
C PHE A 225 -0.94 12.90 3.59
N VAL A 226 -1.51 13.77 2.75
CA VAL A 226 -1.81 15.17 3.12
C VAL A 226 -2.82 15.21 4.26
N ASP A 227 -3.88 14.41 4.17
CA ASP A 227 -4.90 14.32 5.23
C ASP A 227 -4.32 13.75 6.53
N ALA A 228 -3.50 12.68 6.47
CA ALA A 228 -2.82 12.15 7.63
C ALA A 228 -1.92 13.20 8.30
N VAL A 229 -1.08 13.90 7.52
CA VAL A 229 -0.22 14.97 8.06
C VAL A 229 -1.03 16.11 8.65
N SER A 230 -2.21 16.44 8.09
CA SER A 230 -3.09 17.48 8.64
C SER A 230 -3.59 17.16 10.05
N MET A 231 -3.76 15.87 10.37
CA MET A 231 -4.23 15.36 11.67
C MET A 231 -3.12 15.01 12.65
N LEU A 232 -1.85 15.11 12.28
CA LEU A 232 -0.75 14.92 13.23
C LEU A 232 -0.66 16.09 14.22
N LYS A 233 -0.44 15.76 15.49
CA LYS A 233 0.04 16.73 16.49
C LYS A 233 1.42 17.25 16.12
N PRO A 234 1.84 18.43 16.60
CA PRO A 234 3.23 18.87 16.48
C PRO A 234 4.19 17.78 17.00
N LYS A 235 5.26 17.50 16.24
CA LYS A 235 6.21 16.38 16.44
C LYS A 235 5.65 14.97 16.22
N GLY A 236 4.38 14.83 15.91
CA GLY A 236 3.78 13.56 15.45
C GLY A 236 4.45 13.08 14.16
N LYS A 237 4.38 11.81 13.88
CA LYS A 237 5.12 11.18 12.79
C LYS A 237 4.23 10.36 11.87
N ILE A 238 4.58 10.35 10.58
CA ILE A 238 4.02 9.45 9.59
C ILE A 238 5.12 8.54 9.05
N GLY A 239 4.89 7.22 9.08
CA GLY A 239 5.71 6.19 8.46
C GLY A 239 4.98 5.53 7.32
N VAL A 240 5.62 5.44 6.14
CA VAL A 240 5.05 4.82 4.95
C VAL A 240 6.01 3.77 4.43
N ILE A 241 5.57 2.51 4.39
CA ILE A 241 6.28 1.40 3.78
C ILE A 241 5.73 1.20 2.37
N THR A 242 6.63 1.13 1.39
CA THR A 242 6.32 0.98 -0.03
C THR A 242 7.01 -0.26 -0.58
N PHE A 243 6.41 -0.95 -1.56
CA PHE A 243 6.95 -2.20 -2.13
C PHE A 243 7.32 -2.11 -3.59
N HIS A 244 6.97 -1.01 -4.26
CA HIS A 244 7.37 -0.77 -5.65
C HIS A 244 7.66 0.72 -5.93
N SER A 245 8.30 0.96 -7.08
CA SER A 245 8.82 2.27 -7.51
C SER A 245 7.77 3.38 -7.54
N LEU A 246 6.55 3.06 -7.93
CA LEU A 246 5.48 4.07 -8.08
C LEU A 246 4.99 4.59 -6.72
N GLU A 247 4.75 3.69 -5.76
CA GLU A 247 4.42 4.08 -4.38
C GLU A 247 5.53 4.93 -3.76
N ASP A 248 6.79 4.48 -3.89
CA ASP A 248 7.95 5.19 -3.34
C ASP A 248 8.12 6.58 -3.97
N ARG A 249 7.85 6.69 -5.28
CA ARG A 249 7.89 7.96 -6.01
C ARG A 249 6.86 8.95 -5.49
N ILE A 250 5.60 8.51 -5.36
CA ILE A 250 4.50 9.35 -4.83
C ILE A 250 4.80 9.77 -3.39
N THR A 251 5.17 8.83 -2.52
CA THR A 251 5.51 9.12 -1.11
C THR A 251 6.64 10.14 -1.02
N LYS A 252 7.72 9.95 -1.79
CA LYS A 252 8.86 10.87 -1.82
C LYS A 252 8.47 12.26 -2.32
N GLN A 253 7.64 12.34 -3.35
CA GLN A 253 7.19 13.61 -3.93
C GLN A 253 6.28 14.35 -2.96
N THR A 254 5.30 13.68 -2.36
CA THR A 254 4.39 14.28 -1.36
C THR A 254 5.16 14.78 -0.14
N PHE A 255 6.08 13.98 0.40
CA PHE A 255 6.88 14.41 1.54
C PHE A 255 7.83 15.58 1.21
N LYS A 256 8.37 15.61 -0.03
CA LYS A 256 9.14 16.75 -0.51
C LYS A 256 8.28 18.02 -0.60
N GLU A 257 7.10 17.92 -1.17
CA GLU A 257 6.15 19.03 -1.28
C GLU A 257 5.79 19.59 0.11
N LEU A 258 5.39 18.73 1.04
CA LEU A 258 5.05 19.10 2.41
C LEU A 258 6.24 19.64 3.22
N SER A 259 7.47 19.33 2.83
CA SER A 259 8.71 19.82 3.46
C SER A 259 9.24 21.10 2.82
N THR A 260 8.65 21.56 1.72
CA THR A 260 9.11 22.74 0.99
C THR A 260 8.66 24.00 1.71
N ALA A 261 9.61 24.85 2.10
CA ALA A 261 9.31 26.08 2.83
C ALA A 261 8.94 27.26 1.92
N CYS A 262 9.33 27.20 0.65
CA CYS A 262 9.07 28.25 -0.32
C CYS A 262 8.86 27.67 -1.72
N ILE A 263 7.82 28.13 -2.40
CA ILE A 263 7.46 27.73 -3.77
C ILE A 263 7.65 28.88 -4.79
N CYS A 264 8.26 29.98 -4.37
CA CYS A 264 8.60 31.07 -5.28
C CYS A 264 9.64 30.62 -6.32
N PRO A 265 9.60 31.20 -7.53
CA PRO A 265 10.70 31.06 -8.49
C PRO A 265 12.04 31.47 -7.87
N PRO A 266 13.15 30.75 -8.15
CA PRO A 266 14.47 31.05 -7.55
C PRO A 266 15.01 32.45 -7.83
N GLU A 267 14.52 33.09 -8.89
CA GLU A 267 14.94 34.43 -9.33
C GLU A 267 14.36 35.55 -8.47
N LEU A 268 13.33 35.28 -7.65
CA LEU A 268 12.74 36.30 -6.80
C LEU A 268 13.66 36.62 -5.62
N PRO A 269 13.99 37.91 -5.40
CA PRO A 269 14.91 38.32 -4.33
C PRO A 269 14.31 38.13 -2.91
N MET A 270 13.00 38.05 -2.78
CA MET A 270 12.29 37.83 -1.50
C MET A 270 11.11 36.89 -1.71
N CYS A 271 10.84 36.08 -0.68
CA CYS A 271 9.71 35.18 -0.67
C CYS A 271 8.39 35.97 -0.54
N VAL A 272 7.46 35.72 -1.46
CA VAL A 272 6.10 36.32 -1.52
C VAL A 272 4.97 35.30 -1.43
N CYS A 273 5.29 33.99 -1.40
CA CYS A 273 4.27 32.94 -1.44
C CYS A 273 3.61 32.64 -0.10
N ASN A 274 4.18 33.10 1.01
CA ASN A 274 3.76 32.75 2.39
C ASN A 274 3.63 31.22 2.64
N HIS A 275 4.21 30.41 1.77
CA HIS A 275 4.23 28.95 1.94
C HIS A 275 5.15 28.56 3.10
N LYS A 276 4.74 27.55 3.86
CA LYS A 276 5.52 27.04 5.00
C LYS A 276 5.60 25.52 4.88
N ALA A 277 6.78 24.99 5.20
CA ALA A 277 6.90 23.56 5.40
C ALA A 277 6.01 23.12 6.58
N VAL A 278 5.31 22.02 6.41
CA VAL A 278 4.44 21.42 7.45
C VAL A 278 5.05 20.18 8.07
N VAL A 279 6.03 19.55 7.39
CA VAL A 279 6.80 18.43 7.91
C VAL A 279 8.30 18.60 7.67
N LYS A 280 9.08 17.80 8.39
CA LYS A 280 10.49 17.53 8.12
C LYS A 280 10.62 16.07 7.74
N ALA A 281 10.98 15.79 6.49
CA ALA A 281 11.19 14.43 5.99
C ALA A 281 12.67 14.10 5.83
N LYS A 282 13.04 12.84 6.08
CA LYS A 282 14.37 12.32 5.75
C LYS A 282 14.44 11.99 4.26
N ASN A 283 15.52 12.41 3.58
CA ASN A 283 15.71 12.13 2.16
C ASN A 283 15.93 10.63 1.86
N LYS A 284 16.64 9.93 2.76
CA LYS A 284 16.98 8.51 2.60
C LYS A 284 15.89 7.65 3.25
N ALA A 285 15.36 6.68 2.50
CA ALA A 285 14.49 5.66 3.04
C ALA A 285 15.29 4.68 3.91
N ILE A 286 14.60 4.04 4.84
CA ILE A 286 15.12 2.89 5.60
C ILE A 286 14.78 1.65 4.77
N GLU A 287 15.77 0.79 4.53
CA GLU A 287 15.62 -0.44 3.76
C GLU A 287 15.78 -1.65 4.69
N PRO A 288 15.16 -2.80 4.37
CA PRO A 288 15.28 -4.02 5.17
C PRO A 288 16.73 -4.49 5.27
N SER A 289 17.07 -5.09 6.41
CA SER A 289 18.36 -5.71 6.59
C SER A 289 18.52 -6.98 5.74
N ALA A 290 19.76 -7.41 5.48
CA ALA A 290 20.01 -8.66 4.78
C ALA A 290 19.39 -9.87 5.50
N GLY A 291 19.43 -9.88 6.84
CA GLY A 291 18.82 -10.93 7.66
C GLY A 291 17.29 -10.95 7.55
N GLU A 292 16.63 -9.79 7.47
CA GLU A 292 15.19 -9.72 7.25
C GLU A 292 14.82 -10.27 5.86
N ILE A 293 15.57 -9.91 4.82
CA ILE A 293 15.33 -10.38 3.46
C ILE A 293 15.49 -11.90 3.32
N GLU A 294 16.43 -12.49 4.09
CA GLU A 294 16.65 -13.93 4.10
C GLU A 294 15.45 -14.67 4.70
N VAL A 295 14.91 -14.17 5.82
CA VAL A 295 13.75 -14.76 6.51
C VAL A 295 12.42 -14.40 5.80
N ASN A 296 12.30 -13.17 5.27
CA ASN A 296 11.12 -12.68 4.59
C ASN A 296 11.48 -12.10 3.20
N PRO A 297 11.54 -12.93 2.14
CA PRO A 297 11.85 -12.45 0.79
C PRO A 297 10.89 -11.38 0.24
N ARG A 298 9.68 -11.27 0.79
CA ARG A 298 8.70 -10.22 0.42
C ARG A 298 9.20 -8.82 0.81
N ALA A 299 10.09 -8.70 1.81
CA ALA A 299 10.69 -7.45 2.23
C ALA A 299 11.70 -6.85 1.23
N ARG A 300 12.21 -7.65 0.27
CA ARG A 300 13.34 -7.26 -0.61
C ARG A 300 13.20 -5.89 -1.27
N SER A 301 12.01 -5.48 -1.64
CA SER A 301 11.76 -4.22 -2.34
C SER A 301 11.20 -3.14 -1.43
N ALA A 302 11.03 -3.42 -0.13
CA ALA A 302 10.41 -2.53 0.81
C ALA A 302 11.29 -1.32 1.12
N LYS A 303 10.63 -0.16 1.33
CA LYS A 303 11.27 1.09 1.75
C LYS A 303 10.38 1.80 2.74
N LEU A 304 10.89 2.10 3.92
CA LEU A 304 10.19 2.93 4.90
C LEU A 304 10.64 4.39 4.75
N ARG A 305 9.68 5.28 4.54
CA ARG A 305 9.87 6.73 4.60
C ARG A 305 9.16 7.32 5.79
N VAL A 306 9.85 8.24 6.48
CA VAL A 306 9.32 8.87 7.70
C VAL A 306 9.37 10.38 7.55
N ALA A 307 8.26 11.04 7.93
CA ALA A 307 8.20 12.50 8.09
C ALA A 307 7.67 12.85 9.49
N VAL A 308 8.10 14.01 9.97
CA VAL A 308 7.77 14.54 11.30
C VAL A 308 7.04 15.86 11.11
N LYS A 309 5.89 16.04 11.76
CA LYS A 309 5.13 17.31 11.80
C LYS A 309 5.96 18.39 12.50
N LEU A 310 6.02 19.57 11.91
CA LEU A 310 6.72 20.75 12.46
C LEU A 310 5.87 21.47 13.53
#